data_f5c8eef8be2101a27066a2ca144eda12
#
_entry.id   f5c8eef8be2101a27066a2ca144eda12
#
_cell.length_a   1.000
_cell.length_b   1.000
_cell.length_c   1.000
_cell.angle_alpha   90.00
_cell.angle_beta   90.00
_cell.angle_gamma   90.00
#
_symmetry.space_group_name_H-M   'P 1'
#
loop_
_entity.id
_entity.type
_entity.pdbx_description
1 polymer ?
#
loop_
_entity_poly.entity_id
_entity_poly.type
_entity_poly.pdbx_seq_one_letter_code
_entity_poly.pdbx_strand_id
1 'polypeptide(L)' 'MVVKMMKVNEIRSKSVEELEKALVDLKKDLFMLRMQHATNHLDNPTKISAVRRDIARVKTVLREKEN' A
#
# COMPACT_ATOMS: atom_id res chain seq x y z
N MET A 1 15.20 -4.62 3.92
CA MET A 1 14.40 -3.73 3.08
C MET A 1 13.49 -2.88 3.94
N VAL A 2 13.70 -1.59 3.90
CA VAL A 2 12.94 -0.67 4.76
C VAL A 2 11.60 -0.39 4.11
N VAL A 3 10.53 -0.74 4.80
CA VAL A 3 9.19 -0.36 4.37
C VAL A 3 9.03 1.12 4.71
N LYS A 4 9.19 1.96 3.72
CA LYS A 4 8.95 3.38 3.91
C LYS A 4 7.45 3.62 4.01
N MET A 5 7.02 4.19 5.11
CA MET A 5 5.66 4.71 5.20
C MET A 5 5.57 5.90 4.24
N MET A 6 4.71 5.78 3.24
CA MET A 6 4.50 6.86 2.28
C MET A 6 3.80 8.03 2.96
N LYS A 7 4.43 9.19 2.91
CA LYS A 7 3.82 10.41 3.39
C LYS A 7 2.81 10.90 2.35
N VAL A 8 1.73 11.50 2.82
CA VAL A 8 0.68 12.00 1.93
C VAL A 8 1.24 12.96 0.89
N ASN A 9 2.19 13.80 1.27
CA ASN A 9 2.80 14.75 0.35
C ASN A 9 3.55 14.04 -0.79
N GLU A 10 4.25 12.96 -0.48
CA GLU A 10 4.95 12.17 -1.50
C GLU A 10 3.96 11.51 -2.46
N ILE A 11 2.86 11.02 -1.93
CA ILE A 11 1.80 10.40 -2.73
C ILE A 11 1.18 11.44 -3.67
N ARG A 12 0.91 12.64 -3.16
CA ARG A 12 0.30 13.70 -3.97
C ARG A 12 1.21 14.22 -5.07
N SER A 13 2.52 14.11 -4.90
CA SER A 13 3.48 14.55 -5.92
C SER A 13 3.58 13.58 -7.10
N LYS A 14 3.07 12.36 -6.95
CA LYS A 14 3.14 11.35 -8.00
C LYS A 14 2.02 11.51 -9.01
N SER A 15 2.30 11.10 -10.26
CA SER A 15 1.29 11.10 -11.30
C SER A 15 0.26 9.98 -11.07
N VAL A 16 -0.88 10.07 -11.76
CA VAL A 16 -1.92 9.04 -11.67
C VAL A 16 -1.36 7.67 -12.06
N GLU A 17 -0.57 7.61 -13.12
CA GLU A 17 0.03 6.35 -13.56
C GLU A 17 0.94 5.74 -12.50
N GLU A 18 1.76 6.58 -11.87
CA GLU A 18 2.64 6.11 -10.79
C GLU A 18 1.85 5.61 -9.59
N LEU A 19 0.76 6.31 -9.27
CA LEU A 19 -0.11 5.91 -8.17
C LEU A 19 -0.81 4.59 -8.45
N GLU A 20 -1.24 4.38 -9.68
CA GLU A 20 -1.87 3.12 -10.08
C GLU A 20 -0.89 1.96 -9.95
N LYS A 21 0.36 2.16 -10.39
CA LYS A 21 1.40 1.14 -10.24
C LYS A 21 1.69 0.85 -8.76
N ALA A 22 1.79 1.90 -7.96
CA ALA A 22 2.02 1.75 -6.53
C ALA A 22 0.87 0.97 -5.88
N LEU A 23 -0.36 1.25 -6.30
CA LEU A 23 -1.54 0.56 -5.79
C LEU A 23 -1.49 -0.95 -6.11
N VAL A 24 -1.11 -1.29 -7.35
CA VAL A 24 -0.99 -2.69 -7.75
C VAL A 24 0.08 -3.38 -6.92
N ASP A 25 1.23 -2.74 -6.75
CA ASP A 25 2.32 -3.31 -5.96
C ASP A 25 1.92 -3.51 -4.50
N LEU A 26 1.23 -2.55 -3.92
CA LEU A 26 0.75 -2.64 -2.55
C LEU A 26 -0.26 -3.78 -2.39
N LYS A 27 -1.14 -3.95 -3.37
CA LYS A 27 -2.10 -5.06 -3.35
C LYS A 27 -1.41 -6.40 -3.43
N LYS A 28 -0.37 -6.51 -4.25
CA LYS A 28 0.42 -7.73 -4.33
C LYS A 28 1.11 -8.03 -3.01
N ASP A 29 1.69 -7.01 -2.39
CA ASP A 29 2.35 -7.17 -1.09
C ASP A 29 1.35 -7.61 -0.03
N LEU A 30 0.17 -7.01 -0.01
CA LEU A 30 -0.87 -7.40 0.93
C LEU A 30 -1.28 -8.85 0.73
N PHE A 31 -1.45 -9.26 -0.53
CA PHE A 31 -1.83 -10.63 -0.85
C PHE A 31 -0.76 -11.61 -0.38
N MET A 32 0.50 -11.32 -0.64
CA MET A 32 1.61 -12.16 -0.20
C MET A 32 1.68 -12.25 1.32
N LEU A 33 1.53 -11.12 2.01
CA LEU A 33 1.54 -11.10 3.46
C LEU A 33 0.41 -11.93 4.05
N ARG A 34 -0.78 -11.86 3.44
CA ARG A 34 -1.92 -12.66 3.88
C ARG A 34 -1.66 -14.15 3.69
N MET A 35 -1.06 -14.52 2.56
CA MET A 35 -0.71 -15.91 2.30
C MET A 35 0.32 -16.41 3.31
N GLN A 36 1.36 -15.62 3.56
CA GLN A 36 2.36 -15.98 4.55
C GLN A 36 1.76 -16.12 5.95
N HIS A 37 0.86 -15.21 6.30
CA HIS A 37 0.18 -15.26 7.59
C HIS A 37 -0.66 -16.53 7.72
N ALA A 38 -1.35 -16.92 6.65
CA ALA A 38 -2.20 -18.10 6.65
C ALA A 38 -1.39 -19.41 6.75
N THR A 39 -0.20 -19.45 6.17
CA THR A 39 0.60 -20.67 6.09
C THR A 39 1.65 -20.77 7.20
N ASN A 40 2.23 -19.67 7.60
CA ASN A 40 3.38 -19.66 8.50
C ASN A 40 3.10 -18.97 9.84
N HIS A 41 1.87 -18.56 10.10
CA HIS A 41 1.52 -17.85 11.34
C HIS A 41 2.45 -16.69 11.65
N LEU A 42 2.56 -15.76 10.71
CA LEU A 42 3.35 -14.56 10.94
C LEU A 42 2.83 -13.82 12.17
N ASP A 43 3.71 -13.57 13.10
CA ASP A 43 3.38 -12.95 14.39
C ASP A 43 3.23 -11.44 14.31
N ASN A 44 3.33 -10.85 13.12
CA ASN A 44 3.31 -9.40 13.00
C ASN A 44 2.20 -8.88 12.08
N PRO A 45 0.96 -8.75 12.60
CA PRO A 45 -0.13 -8.18 11.82
C PRO A 45 0.07 -6.70 11.49
N THR A 46 1.05 -6.06 12.12
CA THR A 46 1.34 -4.64 11.91
C THR A 46 1.69 -4.34 10.46
N LYS A 47 2.42 -5.25 9.80
CA LYS A 47 2.79 -5.07 8.40
C LYS A 47 1.55 -5.05 7.49
N ILE A 48 0.60 -5.94 7.76
CA ILE A 48 -0.65 -6.00 7.00
C ILE A 48 -1.43 -4.70 7.17
N SER A 49 -1.52 -4.21 8.41
CA SER A 49 -2.20 -2.95 8.70
C SER A 49 -1.53 -1.78 8.02
N ALA A 50 -0.19 -1.73 8.02
CA ALA A 50 0.56 -0.67 7.37
C ALA A 50 0.33 -0.64 5.86
N VAL A 51 0.35 -1.81 5.22
CA VAL A 51 0.11 -1.90 3.77
C VAL A 51 -1.32 -1.49 3.45
N ARG A 52 -2.29 -1.90 4.25
CA ARG A 52 -3.68 -1.50 4.06
C ARG A 52 -3.87 0.01 4.16
N ARG A 53 -3.19 0.64 5.10
CA ARG A 53 -3.22 2.11 5.23
C ARG A 53 -2.64 2.79 4.01
N ASP A 54 -1.51 2.28 3.50
CA ASP A 54 -0.88 2.84 2.31
C ASP A 54 -1.80 2.70 1.10
N ILE A 55 -2.46 1.55 0.95
CA ILE A 55 -3.44 1.35 -0.11
C ILE A 55 -4.56 2.38 -0.01
N ALA A 56 -5.09 2.59 1.18
CA ALA A 56 -6.16 3.55 1.40
C ALA A 56 -5.70 4.97 1.04
N ARG A 57 -4.49 5.35 1.44
CA ARG A 57 -3.94 6.67 1.13
C ARG A 57 -3.78 6.87 -0.38
N VAL A 58 -3.23 5.88 -1.06
CA VAL A 58 -3.04 5.96 -2.51
C VAL A 58 -4.38 6.06 -3.22
N LYS A 59 -5.37 5.28 -2.80
CA LYS A 59 -6.71 5.35 -3.37
C LYS A 59 -7.34 6.72 -3.16
N THR A 60 -7.17 7.30 -1.98
CA THR A 60 -7.74 8.61 -1.67
C THR A 60 -7.14 9.68 -2.57
N VAL A 61 -5.82 9.67 -2.75
CA VAL A 61 -5.15 10.64 -3.62
C VAL A 61 -5.53 10.43 -5.08
N LEU A 62 -5.64 9.19 -5.52
CA LEU A 62 -6.10 8.88 -6.87
C LEU A 62 -7.49 9.45 -7.11
N ARG A 63 -8.39 9.27 -6.15
CA ARG A 63 -9.74 9.80 -6.25
C ARG A 63 -9.73 11.33 -6.36
N GLU A 64 -8.88 11.99 -5.57
CA GLU A 64 -8.71 13.44 -5.63
C GLU A 64 -8.24 13.89 -7.01
N LYS A 65 -7.29 13.18 -7.61
CA LYS A 65 -6.73 13.54 -8.91
C LYS A 65 -7.68 13.26 -10.07
N GLU A 66 -8.54 12.26 -9.94
CA GLU A 66 -9.53 11.93 -10.97
C GLU A 66 -10.73 12.86 -10.96
N ASN A 67 -10.97 13.53 -9.86
CA ASN A 67 -12.01 14.53 -9.75
C ASN A 67 -11.45 15.90 -10.14
#